data_4138d086eb0112bd239ba604bc6da54f
#
_entry.id   4138d086eb0112bd239ba604bc6da54f
#
_cell.length_a   1.000
_cell.length_b   1.000
_cell.length_c   1.000
_cell.angle_alpha   90.00
_cell.angle_beta   90.00
_cell.angle_gamma   90.00
#
_symmetry.space_group_name_H-M   'P 1'
#
loop_
_entity.id
_entity.type
_entity.pdbx_description
1 polymer ?
#
loop_
_entity_poly.entity_id
_entity_poly.type
_entity_poly.pdbx_seq_one_letter_code
_entity_poly.pdbx_strand_id
1 'polypeptide(L)'
;MNINELKETPHIKPNGVEIAETILLPGDPLRAKFIAENYLENPVLFNEVRGMLGYTGEYKGKKVSVMGTGMGSPSMAIYSWELINVFGVKNLIRIGSCGAMQNDIKLYDIVLAMGAATNSNFAHQFNLPGQFPITAS
;
A
#
# COMPACT_ATOMS: atom_id res chain seq x y z
N MET A 1 18.70 -11.82 -14.78
CA MET A 1 18.87 -11.22 -13.45
C MET A 1 17.73 -11.78 -12.59
N ASN A 2 18.05 -12.51 -11.57
CA ASN A 2 17.03 -13.14 -10.73
C ASN A 2 16.42 -12.05 -9.83
N ILE A 3 15.15 -11.73 -9.98
CA ILE A 3 14.48 -10.64 -9.25
C ILE A 3 14.60 -10.84 -7.72
N ASN A 4 14.74 -12.08 -7.28
CA ASN A 4 14.89 -12.44 -5.86
C ASN A 4 16.26 -12.05 -5.24
N GLU A 5 17.21 -11.55 -6.03
CA GLU A 5 18.51 -11.07 -5.56
C GLU A 5 18.54 -9.54 -5.34
N LEU A 6 17.51 -8.81 -5.76
CA LEU A 6 17.42 -7.38 -5.55
C LEU A 6 17.05 -7.11 -4.09
N LYS A 7 18.04 -6.67 -3.32
CA LYS A 7 17.85 -6.25 -1.92
C LYS A 7 17.20 -4.88 -1.79
N GLU A 8 17.07 -4.13 -2.90
CA GLU A 8 16.49 -2.79 -2.95
C GLU A 8 15.96 -2.44 -4.34
N THR A 9 15.06 -1.46 -4.39
CA THR A 9 14.54 -0.86 -5.63
C THR A 9 14.81 0.65 -5.64
N PRO A 10 14.53 1.36 -6.74
CA PRO A 10 14.64 2.82 -6.77
C PRO A 10 13.74 3.55 -5.75
N HIS A 11 12.70 2.91 -5.24
CA HIS A 11 11.70 3.52 -4.37
C HIS A 11 11.62 2.87 -2.98
N ILE A 12 12.10 1.64 -2.82
CA ILE A 12 12.07 0.89 -1.55
C ILE A 12 13.45 0.33 -1.26
N LYS A 13 13.99 0.71 -0.10
CA LYS A 13 15.30 0.24 0.40
C LYS A 13 15.16 -0.31 1.81
N PRO A 14 14.93 -1.62 1.96
CA PRO A 14 14.61 -2.22 3.26
C PRO A 14 15.75 -2.21 4.28
N ASN A 15 16.98 -1.96 3.88
CA ASN A 15 18.15 -1.88 4.77
C ASN A 15 18.30 -3.11 5.71
N GLY A 16 17.98 -4.29 5.19
CA GLY A 16 18.07 -5.54 5.96
C GLY A 16 16.84 -5.86 6.83
N VAL A 17 15.84 -4.99 6.83
CA VAL A 17 14.56 -5.25 7.53
C VAL A 17 13.63 -6.02 6.59
N GLU A 18 13.04 -7.10 7.07
CA GLU A 18 12.09 -7.89 6.30
C GLU A 18 10.75 -7.15 6.13
N ILE A 19 10.24 -7.08 4.91
CA ILE A 19 8.88 -6.60 4.63
C ILE A 19 7.93 -7.80 4.80
N ALA A 20 6.87 -7.64 5.59
CA ALA A 20 5.92 -8.70 5.86
C ALA A 20 5.08 -9.07 4.63
N GLU A 21 4.59 -10.31 4.58
CA GLU A 21 3.67 -10.76 3.53
C GLU A 21 2.37 -9.95 3.46
N THR A 22 1.98 -9.33 4.57
CA THR A 22 0.81 -8.45 4.66
C THR A 22 1.25 -7.03 4.95
N ILE A 23 0.82 -6.09 4.13
CA ILE A 23 1.17 -4.69 4.26
C ILE A 23 -0.06 -3.77 4.20
N LEU A 24 -0.11 -2.81 5.12
CA LEU A 24 -1.09 -1.73 5.11
C LEU A 24 -0.53 -0.53 4.32
N LEU A 25 -1.33 0.01 3.43
CA LEU A 25 -0.91 1.03 2.48
C LEU A 25 -1.76 2.31 2.60
N PRO A 26 -1.49 3.19 3.59
CA PRO A 26 -2.01 4.55 3.57
C PRO A 26 -1.38 5.37 2.44
N GLY A 27 -2.06 6.40 1.96
CA GLY A 27 -1.48 7.34 1.01
C GLY A 27 -0.40 8.22 1.64
N ASP A 28 -0.65 8.67 2.88
CA ASP A 28 0.20 9.57 3.62
C ASP A 28 1.29 8.80 4.40
N PRO A 29 2.59 9.11 4.19
CA PRO A 29 3.69 8.49 4.93
C PRO A 29 3.66 8.80 6.44
N LEU A 30 3.14 9.97 6.85
CA LEU A 30 2.99 10.28 8.28
C LEU A 30 1.87 9.44 8.91
N ARG A 31 0.86 9.05 8.15
CA ARG A 31 -0.14 8.08 8.62
C ARG A 31 0.48 6.70 8.78
N ALA A 32 1.38 6.29 7.88
CA ALA A 32 2.12 5.04 8.05
C ALA A 32 2.95 5.06 9.35
N LYS A 33 3.64 6.16 9.62
CA LYS A 33 4.37 6.37 10.87
C LYS A 33 3.45 6.30 12.09
N PHE A 34 2.32 7.02 12.05
CA PHE A 34 1.34 7.01 13.14
C PHE A 34 0.84 5.60 13.45
N ILE A 35 0.52 4.82 12.41
CA ILE A 35 0.05 3.44 12.58
C ILE A 35 1.16 2.58 13.19
N ALA A 36 2.38 2.70 12.71
CA ALA A 36 3.50 1.95 13.24
C ALA A 36 3.73 2.23 14.73
N GLU A 37 3.79 3.51 15.11
CA GLU A 37 4.11 3.92 16.47
C GLU A 37 2.99 3.65 17.49
N ASN A 38 1.73 3.59 17.06
CA ASN A 38 0.60 3.45 17.98
C ASN A 38 -0.03 2.07 18.00
N TYR A 39 0.19 1.24 16.97
CA TYR A 39 -0.49 -0.05 16.83
C TYR A 39 0.44 -1.25 16.63
N LEU A 40 1.69 -1.04 16.19
CA LEU A 40 2.63 -2.14 16.03
C LEU A 40 3.55 -2.26 17.24
N GLU A 41 3.84 -3.48 17.62
CA GLU A 41 4.87 -3.81 18.60
C GLU A 41 6.23 -3.83 17.92
N ASN A 42 7.24 -3.18 18.56
CA ASN A 42 8.63 -3.10 18.07
C ASN A 42 8.74 -2.67 16.59
N PRO A 43 8.12 -1.55 16.17
CA PRO A 43 8.18 -1.13 14.78
C PRO A 43 9.60 -0.72 14.38
N VAL A 44 10.09 -1.25 13.27
CA VAL A 44 11.39 -0.92 12.68
C VAL A 44 11.17 -0.23 11.33
N LEU A 45 11.79 0.94 11.14
CA LEU A 45 11.78 1.67 9.87
C LEU A 45 12.56 0.88 8.83
N PHE A 46 11.92 0.51 7.73
CA PHE A 46 12.58 -0.16 6.63
C PHE A 46 12.76 0.74 5.39
N ASN A 47 11.94 1.77 5.23
CA ASN A 47 12.02 2.67 4.08
C ASN A 47 11.76 4.12 4.44
N GLU A 48 12.58 5.01 3.86
CA GLU A 48 12.39 6.46 3.91
C GLU A 48 12.68 7.13 2.56
N VAL A 49 12.93 6.33 1.52
CA VAL A 49 13.20 6.83 0.17
C VAL A 49 12.06 7.72 -0.29
N ARG A 50 12.39 8.91 -0.79
CA ARG A 50 11.41 9.94 -1.21
C ARG A 50 10.41 10.35 -0.12
N GLY A 51 10.75 10.17 1.14
CA GLY A 51 9.84 10.43 2.26
C GLY A 51 8.71 9.41 2.42
N MET A 52 8.69 8.31 1.65
CA MET A 52 7.72 7.24 1.79
C MET A 52 8.11 6.32 2.93
N LEU A 53 7.72 6.71 4.13
CA LEU A 53 8.03 5.98 5.35
C LEU A 53 7.37 4.60 5.34
N GLY A 54 8.16 3.58 5.63
CA GLY A 54 7.72 2.20 5.74
C GLY A 54 8.27 1.54 7.00
N TYR A 55 7.43 0.82 7.71
CA TYR A 55 7.75 0.15 8.97
C TYR A 55 7.29 -1.29 8.95
N THR A 56 8.05 -2.17 9.61
CA THR A 56 7.63 -3.55 9.92
C THR A 56 7.62 -3.71 11.43
N GLY A 57 6.60 -4.35 11.96
CA GLY A 57 6.46 -4.67 13.38
C GLY A 57 5.50 -5.84 13.57
N GLU A 58 5.03 -6.03 14.78
CA GLU A 58 4.08 -7.09 15.12
C GLU A 58 2.73 -6.51 15.57
N TYR A 59 1.66 -7.19 15.23
CA TYR A 59 0.32 -6.90 15.73
C TYR A 59 -0.36 -8.21 16.14
N LYS A 60 -0.64 -8.36 17.43
CA LYS A 60 -1.23 -9.60 18.01
C LYS A 60 -0.48 -10.87 17.58
N GLY A 61 0.84 -10.82 17.65
CA GLY A 61 1.71 -11.95 17.30
C GLY A 61 1.84 -12.24 15.79
N LYS A 62 1.38 -11.32 14.93
CA LYS A 62 1.54 -11.43 13.47
C LYS A 62 2.44 -10.31 12.96
N LYS A 63 3.42 -10.65 12.13
CA LYS A 63 4.26 -9.66 11.44
C LYS A 63 3.43 -8.90 10.42
N VAL A 64 3.46 -7.57 10.49
CA VAL A 64 2.73 -6.66 9.60
C VAL A 64 3.65 -5.51 9.21
N SER A 65 3.59 -5.12 7.96
CA SER A 65 4.23 -3.89 7.49
C SER A 65 3.20 -2.80 7.24
N VAL A 66 3.64 -1.57 7.29
CA VAL A 66 2.84 -0.40 6.88
C VAL A 66 3.75 0.57 6.13
N MET A 67 3.29 1.10 5.00
CA MET A 67 4.08 2.04 4.19
C MET A 67 3.20 3.05 3.46
N GLY A 68 3.66 4.30 3.37
CA GLY A 68 3.04 5.31 2.53
C GLY A 68 3.16 4.97 1.04
N THR A 69 2.15 5.36 0.26
CA THR A 69 2.13 5.12 -1.20
C THR A 69 2.04 6.40 -2.03
N GLY A 70 1.90 7.55 -1.38
CA GLY A 70 1.63 8.82 -2.07
C GLY A 70 0.20 8.90 -2.61
N MET A 71 -0.01 9.81 -3.54
CA MET A 71 -1.30 10.09 -4.16
C MET A 71 -1.36 9.60 -5.61
N GLY A 72 -2.55 9.13 -5.99
CA GLY A 72 -2.87 8.79 -7.38
C GLY A 72 -2.46 7.39 -7.80
N SER A 73 -3.09 6.91 -8.86
CA SER A 73 -2.89 5.57 -9.41
C SER A 73 -1.44 5.28 -9.83
N PRO A 74 -0.70 6.22 -10.48
CA PRO A 74 0.67 5.94 -10.88
C PRO A 74 1.60 5.69 -9.69
N SER A 75 1.49 6.49 -8.61
CA SER A 75 2.30 6.29 -7.41
C SER A 75 1.98 4.95 -6.74
N MET A 76 0.69 4.66 -6.56
CA MET A 76 0.25 3.37 -6.00
C MET A 76 0.74 2.18 -6.83
N ALA A 77 0.71 2.29 -8.16
CA ALA A 77 1.16 1.24 -9.06
C ALA A 77 2.66 0.95 -8.92
N ILE A 78 3.49 1.97 -8.79
CA ILE A 78 4.94 1.80 -8.58
C ILE A 78 5.18 0.98 -7.31
N TYR A 79 4.67 1.44 -6.17
CA TYR A 79 4.91 0.78 -4.89
C TYR A 79 4.30 -0.62 -4.83
N SER A 80 3.07 -0.81 -5.30
CA SER A 80 2.45 -2.14 -5.31
C SER A 80 3.18 -3.12 -6.21
N TRP A 81 3.65 -2.68 -7.37
CA TRP A 81 4.43 -3.52 -8.27
C TRP A 81 5.75 -3.99 -7.62
N GLU A 82 6.48 -3.06 -7.00
CA GLU A 82 7.75 -3.38 -6.33
C GLU A 82 7.51 -4.32 -5.13
N LEU A 83 6.49 -4.03 -4.31
CA LEU A 83 6.14 -4.86 -3.15
C LEU A 83 5.80 -6.29 -3.54
N ILE A 84 5.01 -6.49 -4.59
CA ILE A 84 4.61 -7.81 -5.07
C ILE A 84 5.79 -8.53 -5.73
N ASN A 85 6.42 -7.89 -6.73
CA ASN A 85 7.32 -8.59 -7.63
C ASN A 85 8.76 -8.68 -7.11
N VAL A 86 9.18 -7.76 -6.24
CA VAL A 86 10.56 -7.74 -5.71
C VAL A 86 10.59 -8.25 -4.27
N PHE A 87 9.65 -7.83 -3.43
CA PHE A 87 9.66 -8.15 -2.01
C PHE A 87 8.72 -9.30 -1.63
N GLY A 88 7.94 -9.84 -2.56
CA GLY A 88 7.10 -11.03 -2.34
C GLY A 88 5.90 -10.80 -1.43
N VAL A 89 5.44 -9.56 -1.31
CA VAL A 89 4.24 -9.23 -0.52
C VAL A 89 3.01 -9.87 -1.17
N LYS A 90 2.18 -10.53 -0.36
CA LYS A 90 1.02 -11.27 -0.85
C LYS A 90 -0.30 -10.52 -0.64
N ASN A 91 -0.40 -9.79 0.47
CA ASN A 91 -1.62 -9.09 0.85
C ASN A 91 -1.37 -7.60 0.95
N LEU A 92 -1.90 -6.82 0.03
CA LEU A 92 -1.84 -5.38 0.02
C LEU A 92 -3.20 -4.81 0.43
N ILE A 93 -3.26 -4.12 1.56
CA ILE A 93 -4.49 -3.56 2.10
C ILE A 93 -4.39 -2.04 2.06
N ARG A 94 -5.11 -1.42 1.11
CA ARG A 94 -5.18 0.03 1.02
C ARG A 94 -6.09 0.58 2.12
N ILE A 95 -5.55 1.48 2.93
CA ILE A 95 -6.29 2.18 3.97
C ILE A 95 -6.26 3.68 3.70
N GLY A 96 -7.44 4.28 3.65
CA GLY A 96 -7.57 5.68 3.29
C GLY A 96 -8.86 6.28 3.80
N SER A 97 -9.04 7.56 3.52
CA SER A 97 -10.30 8.28 3.70
C SER A 97 -10.98 8.49 2.36
N CYS A 98 -12.28 8.58 2.35
CA CYS A 98 -13.08 8.89 1.19
C CYS A 98 -14.18 9.89 1.54
N GLY A 99 -14.68 10.61 0.54
CA GLY A 99 -15.91 11.40 0.66
C GLY A 99 -17.13 10.50 0.40
N ALA A 100 -18.20 10.70 1.17
CA ALA A 100 -19.47 10.05 0.94
C ALA A 100 -20.37 10.92 0.06
N MET A 101 -21.08 10.30 -0.89
CA MET A 101 -22.09 10.95 -1.72
C MET A 101 -23.51 10.46 -1.40
N GLN A 102 -23.65 9.54 -0.45
CA GLN A 102 -24.92 9.00 0.03
C GLN A 102 -25.29 9.65 1.36
N ASN A 103 -26.56 9.99 1.55
CA ASN A 103 -27.04 10.70 2.75
C ASN A 103 -27.09 9.81 4.01
N ASP A 104 -27.11 8.51 3.86
CA ASP A 104 -27.16 7.52 4.94
C ASP A 104 -25.79 7.17 5.51
N ILE A 105 -24.70 7.54 4.82
CA ILE A 105 -23.32 7.33 5.28
C ILE A 105 -22.93 8.47 6.23
N LYS A 106 -22.50 8.10 7.43
CA LYS A 106 -22.11 9.04 8.49
C LYS A 106 -20.59 9.18 8.58
N LEU A 107 -20.15 10.23 9.26
CA LEU A 107 -18.73 10.37 9.63
C LEU A 107 -18.28 9.16 10.47
N TYR A 108 -17.07 8.68 10.18
CA TYR A 108 -16.45 7.51 10.81
C TYR A 108 -17.04 6.15 10.40
N ASP A 109 -17.99 6.09 9.47
CA ASP A 109 -18.39 4.82 8.88
C ASP A 109 -17.22 4.21 8.11
N ILE A 110 -17.09 2.88 8.21
CA ILE A 110 -16.07 2.13 7.49
C ILE A 110 -16.67 1.60 6.21
N VAL A 111 -16.07 1.96 5.08
CA VAL A 111 -16.47 1.47 3.76
C VAL A 111 -15.49 0.40 3.31
N LEU A 112 -15.99 -0.81 3.11
CA LEU A 112 -15.25 -1.88 2.46
C LEU A 112 -15.59 -1.87 0.97
N ALA A 113 -14.65 -1.40 0.14
CA ALA A 113 -14.88 -1.27 -1.29
C ALA A 113 -14.84 -2.63 -1.98
N MET A 114 -15.88 -2.97 -2.73
CA MET A 114 -15.91 -4.15 -3.61
C MET A 114 -15.24 -3.88 -4.95
N GLY A 115 -15.22 -2.64 -5.40
CA GLY A 115 -14.60 -2.24 -6.64
C GLY A 115 -14.47 -0.73 -6.75
N ALA A 116 -13.68 -0.29 -7.71
CA ALA A 116 -13.45 1.12 -7.99
C ALA A 116 -13.55 1.40 -9.50
N ALA A 117 -14.11 2.54 -9.85
CA ALA A 117 -14.12 3.08 -11.20
C ALA A 117 -13.29 4.36 -11.28
N THR A 118 -12.75 4.63 -12.44
CA THR A 118 -11.96 5.84 -12.69
C THR A 118 -12.25 6.38 -14.09
N ASN A 119 -12.15 7.67 -14.26
CA ASN A 119 -12.17 8.32 -15.56
C ASN A 119 -10.75 8.61 -16.09
N SER A 120 -9.72 8.14 -15.40
CA SER A 120 -8.35 8.24 -15.91
C SER A 120 -8.11 7.23 -17.02
N ASN A 121 -7.13 7.52 -17.88
CA ASN A 121 -6.71 6.60 -18.94
C ASN A 121 -5.63 5.60 -18.47
N PHE A 122 -5.40 5.48 -17.17
CA PHE A 122 -4.35 4.60 -16.63
C PHE A 122 -4.51 3.15 -17.07
N ALA A 123 -5.75 2.64 -17.09
CA ALA A 123 -6.05 1.29 -17.52
C ALA A 123 -5.72 1.01 -19.01
N HIS A 124 -5.72 2.03 -19.87
CA HIS A 124 -5.37 1.88 -21.29
C HIS A 124 -3.93 1.41 -21.51
N GLN A 125 -3.04 1.67 -20.56
CA GLN A 125 -1.64 1.23 -20.62
C GLN A 125 -1.50 -0.30 -20.58
N PHE A 126 -2.52 -1.00 -20.09
CA PHE A 126 -2.54 -2.46 -20.02
C PHE A 126 -3.11 -3.10 -21.29
N ASN A 127 -3.49 -2.30 -22.30
CA ASN A 127 -4.07 -2.77 -23.58
C ASN A 127 -5.28 -3.70 -23.43
N LEU A 128 -6.05 -3.54 -22.36
CA LEU A 128 -7.27 -4.30 -22.14
C LEU A 128 -8.41 -3.69 -22.97
N PRO A 129 -9.18 -4.50 -23.72
CA PRO A 129 -10.31 -4.01 -24.49
C PRO A 129 -11.47 -3.64 -23.54
N GLY A 130 -11.98 -2.41 -23.67
CA GLY A 130 -13.12 -1.92 -22.87
C GLY A 130 -12.75 -1.21 -21.58
N GLN A 131 -13.77 -0.90 -20.76
CA GLN A 131 -13.64 -0.30 -19.45
C GLN A 131 -14.16 -1.27 -18.39
N PHE A 132 -13.33 -1.60 -17.45
CA PHE A 132 -13.68 -2.54 -16.37
C PHE A 132 -13.58 -1.87 -15.02
N PRO A 133 -14.55 -2.07 -14.11
CA PRO A 133 -14.33 -1.77 -12.70
C PRO A 133 -13.23 -2.68 -12.16
N ILE A 134 -12.31 -2.11 -11.43
CA ILE A 134 -11.26 -2.88 -10.73
C ILE A 134 -11.86 -3.38 -9.43
N THR A 135 -11.93 -4.69 -9.27
CA THR A 135 -12.47 -5.33 -8.08
C THR A 135 -11.34 -5.69 -7.10
N ALA A 136 -11.64 -5.63 -5.81
CA ALA A 136 -10.80 -6.22 -4.78
C ALA A 136 -10.92 -7.75 -4.82
N SER A 137 -9.85 -8.43 -4.47
CA SER A 137 -9.81 -9.90 -4.32
C SER A 137 -10.32 -10.34 -2.95
#